data_5e8ce9720989513ddf740e53d8392dfe
#
_entry.id   5e8ce9720989513ddf740e53d8392dfe
#
_cell.length_a   1.000
_cell.length_b   1.000
_cell.length_c   1.000
_cell.angle_alpha   90.00
_cell.angle_beta   90.00
_cell.angle_gamma   90.00
#
_symmetry.space_group_name_H-M   'P 1'
#
loop_
_entity.id
_entity.type
_entity.pdbx_description
1 polymer ?
#
loop_
_entity_poly.entity_id
_entity_poly.type
_entity_poly.pdbx_seq_one_letter_code
_entity_poly.pdbx_strand_id
1 'polypeptide(L)'
;PEELFEATCRVKHLGFDEINLNLGCPSDRVQAGCFGAALMADPNRVSECFQAMLNAAGTNGPKITAKIRLGIDDQTPENTLPEFIDMLNSSNIKHVIIHARKAILGGLSPKQNRTIPPLNYELVYFMKKQFPEMEIVLNGGLTSLSQCLEPLTRVDGVMVGRAAYQSPQL
;
A
#
# COMPACT_ATOMS: atom_id res chain seq x y z
N PRO A 1 -16.80 -1.32 5.08
CA PRO A 1 -16.53 -0.24 6.09
C PRO A 1 -16.83 -0.67 7.51
N GLU A 2 -17.99 -1.26 7.81
CA GLU A 2 -18.43 -1.62 9.16
C GLU A 2 -17.47 -2.60 9.84
N GLU A 3 -17.03 -3.65 9.14
CA GLU A 3 -16.09 -4.63 9.66
C GLU A 3 -14.72 -4.00 9.97
N LEU A 4 -14.26 -3.04 9.15
CA LEU A 4 -13.02 -2.32 9.38
C LEU A 4 -13.13 -1.33 10.56
N PHE A 5 -14.29 -0.70 10.74
CA PHE A 5 -14.58 0.10 11.92
C PHE A 5 -14.46 -0.77 13.18
N GLU A 6 -15.15 -1.91 13.20
CA GLU A 6 -15.13 -2.82 14.35
C GLU A 6 -13.72 -3.39 14.62
N ALA A 7 -13.01 -3.82 13.57
CA ALA A 7 -11.65 -4.32 13.69
C ALA A 7 -10.71 -3.24 14.26
N THR A 8 -10.80 -2.01 13.77
CA THR A 8 -10.01 -0.88 14.26
C THR A 8 -10.32 -0.58 15.73
N CYS A 9 -11.61 -0.58 16.12
CA CYS A 9 -12.00 -0.43 17.53
C CYS A 9 -11.40 -1.50 18.43
N ARG A 10 -11.29 -2.73 17.96
CA ARG A 10 -10.71 -3.85 18.73
C ARG A 10 -9.20 -3.74 18.90
N VAL A 11 -8.47 -3.28 17.85
CA VAL A 11 -6.99 -3.30 17.87
C VAL A 11 -6.36 -1.99 18.35
N LYS A 12 -7.07 -0.87 18.31
CA LYS A 12 -6.51 0.45 18.68
C LYS A 12 -5.97 0.54 20.11
N HIS A 13 -6.44 -0.33 21.01
CA HIS A 13 -6.04 -0.37 22.41
C HIS A 13 -4.84 -1.31 22.68
N LEU A 14 -4.33 -1.97 21.64
CA LEU A 14 -3.23 -2.94 21.78
C LEU A 14 -1.84 -2.28 21.77
N GLY A 15 -1.76 -0.94 21.69
CA GLY A 15 -0.50 -0.19 21.76
C GLY A 15 0.28 -0.15 20.44
N PHE A 16 -0.35 -0.41 19.30
CA PHE A 16 0.26 -0.20 17.99
C PHE A 16 0.22 1.27 17.61
N ASP A 17 1.31 1.78 17.02
CA ASP A 17 1.41 3.15 16.52
C ASP A 17 0.67 3.33 15.18
N GLU A 18 0.46 2.23 14.44
CA GLU A 18 -0.09 2.23 13.09
C GLU A 18 -1.02 1.04 12.82
N ILE A 19 -2.11 1.29 12.09
CA ILE A 19 -2.98 0.26 11.50
C ILE A 19 -2.95 0.46 9.98
N ASN A 20 -2.45 -0.52 9.25
CA ASN A 20 -2.28 -0.45 7.80
C ASN A 20 -3.34 -1.26 7.06
N LEU A 21 -4.05 -0.61 6.12
CA LEU A 21 -4.97 -1.30 5.23
C LEU A 21 -4.21 -1.91 4.04
N ASN A 22 -4.32 -3.23 3.89
CA ASN A 22 -3.70 -3.95 2.79
C ASN A 22 -4.57 -3.87 1.51
N LEU A 23 -4.12 -3.10 0.55
CA LEU A 23 -4.72 -2.95 -0.79
C LEU A 23 -3.78 -3.50 -1.88
N GLY A 24 -2.85 -4.39 -1.54
CA GLY A 24 -1.83 -4.88 -2.47
C GLY A 24 -1.73 -6.40 -2.61
N CYS A 25 -2.49 -7.18 -1.84
CA CYS A 25 -2.44 -8.65 -1.91
C CYS A 25 -3.31 -9.18 -3.07
N PRO A 26 -2.73 -9.89 -4.06
CA PRO A 26 -3.46 -10.41 -5.21
C PRO A 26 -3.88 -11.89 -5.06
N SER A 27 -3.89 -12.45 -3.84
CA SER A 27 -4.21 -13.87 -3.68
C SER A 27 -5.70 -14.16 -3.90
N ASP A 28 -6.03 -15.30 -4.52
CA ASP A 28 -7.40 -15.73 -4.81
C ASP A 28 -8.28 -15.75 -3.55
N ARG A 29 -7.70 -16.19 -2.42
CA ARG A 29 -8.40 -16.20 -1.13
C ARG A 29 -8.79 -14.81 -0.66
N VAL A 30 -7.94 -13.82 -0.89
CA VAL A 30 -8.18 -12.42 -0.53
C VAL A 30 -9.17 -11.80 -1.51
N GLN A 31 -9.07 -12.12 -2.80
CA GLN A 31 -10.02 -11.66 -3.82
C GLN A 31 -11.43 -12.19 -3.58
N ALA A 32 -11.58 -13.47 -3.22
CA ALA A 32 -12.87 -14.08 -2.91
C ALA A 32 -13.60 -13.37 -1.74
N GLY A 33 -12.84 -12.77 -0.81
CA GLY A 33 -13.36 -11.94 0.27
C GLY A 33 -13.52 -10.45 -0.08
N CYS A 34 -13.30 -10.06 -1.33
CA CYS A 34 -13.27 -8.65 -1.76
C CYS A 34 -12.28 -7.78 -0.95
N PHE A 35 -11.07 -8.31 -0.69
CA PHE A 35 -10.00 -7.62 0.04
C PHE A 35 -8.75 -7.41 -0.83
N GLY A 36 -7.73 -6.78 -0.25
CA GLY A 36 -6.42 -6.63 -0.86
C GLY A 36 -6.45 -5.84 -2.16
N ALA A 37 -5.73 -6.34 -3.19
CA ALA A 37 -5.58 -5.62 -4.45
C ALA A 37 -6.89 -5.46 -5.23
N ALA A 38 -7.86 -6.35 -5.05
CA ALA A 38 -9.17 -6.25 -5.69
C ALA A 38 -9.92 -4.96 -5.31
N LEU A 39 -9.71 -4.44 -4.09
CA LEU A 39 -10.30 -3.18 -3.65
C LEU A 39 -9.80 -1.96 -4.45
N MET A 40 -8.62 -2.03 -5.08
CA MET A 40 -8.14 -0.94 -5.93
C MET A 40 -9.02 -0.69 -7.18
N ALA A 41 -9.93 -1.62 -7.51
CA ALA A 41 -10.92 -1.42 -8.57
C ALA A 41 -12.05 -0.46 -8.17
N ASP A 42 -12.26 -0.23 -6.87
CA ASP A 42 -13.32 0.63 -6.33
C ASP A 42 -12.77 1.66 -5.34
N PRO A 43 -12.21 2.79 -5.84
CA PRO A 43 -11.65 3.85 -5.00
C PRO A 43 -12.68 4.47 -4.02
N ASN A 44 -13.97 4.52 -4.40
CA ASN A 44 -15.01 5.04 -3.51
C ASN A 44 -15.18 4.15 -2.29
N ARG A 45 -15.25 2.84 -2.49
CA ARG A 45 -15.32 1.86 -1.41
C ARG A 45 -14.09 1.92 -0.51
N VAL A 46 -12.91 2.12 -1.08
CA VAL A 46 -11.66 2.30 -0.33
C VAL A 46 -11.72 3.55 0.54
N SER A 47 -12.21 4.68 0.00
CA SER A 47 -12.41 5.91 0.76
C SER A 47 -13.36 5.71 1.95
N GLU A 48 -14.51 5.06 1.73
CA GLU A 48 -15.44 4.71 2.81
C GLU A 48 -14.79 3.84 3.90
N CYS A 49 -13.97 2.87 3.50
CA CYS A 49 -13.22 2.03 4.42
C CYS A 49 -12.25 2.86 5.28
N PHE A 50 -11.50 3.78 4.69
CA PHE A 50 -10.60 4.66 5.43
C PHE A 50 -11.35 5.61 6.36
N GLN A 51 -12.48 6.18 5.94
CA GLN A 51 -13.29 7.01 6.83
C GLN A 51 -13.78 6.23 8.06
N ALA A 52 -14.21 4.98 7.86
CA ALA A 52 -14.60 4.10 8.95
C ALA A 52 -13.44 3.82 9.92
N MET A 53 -12.25 3.52 9.39
CA MET A 53 -11.06 3.28 10.22
C MET A 53 -10.61 4.53 10.98
N LEU A 54 -10.59 5.71 10.33
CA LEU A 54 -10.24 6.99 10.96
C LEU A 54 -11.22 7.35 12.07
N ASN A 55 -12.51 7.18 11.84
CA ASN A 55 -13.55 7.41 12.86
C ASN A 55 -13.35 6.47 14.06
N ALA A 56 -13.02 5.20 13.82
CA ALA A 56 -12.77 4.22 14.88
C ALA A 56 -11.48 4.52 15.67
N ALA A 57 -10.41 4.91 14.99
CA ALA A 57 -9.13 5.26 15.60
C ALA A 57 -9.28 6.48 16.50
N GLY A 58 -9.98 7.52 16.05
CA GLY A 58 -10.09 8.80 16.73
C GLY A 58 -8.81 9.64 16.65
N THR A 59 -8.83 10.84 17.22
CA THR A 59 -7.75 11.83 17.10
C THR A 59 -6.44 11.44 17.79
N ASN A 60 -6.49 10.63 18.83
CA ASN A 60 -5.32 10.19 19.60
C ASN A 60 -5.02 8.70 19.41
N GLY A 61 -5.65 8.07 18.43
CA GLY A 61 -5.43 6.66 18.12
C GLY A 61 -4.23 6.43 17.19
N PRO A 62 -4.01 5.17 16.79
CA PRO A 62 -2.96 4.80 15.86
C PRO A 62 -3.15 5.48 14.50
N LYS A 63 -2.07 5.75 13.79
CA LYS A 63 -2.10 6.24 12.41
C LYS A 63 -2.79 5.21 11.51
N ILE A 64 -3.66 5.67 10.62
CA ILE A 64 -4.24 4.84 9.57
C ILE A 64 -3.45 5.08 8.29
N THR A 65 -2.96 3.99 7.71
CA THR A 65 -2.07 4.02 6.55
C THR A 65 -2.50 3.03 5.48
N ALA A 66 -1.91 3.09 4.29
CA ALA A 66 -2.22 2.21 3.16
C ALA A 66 -0.99 1.47 2.65
N LYS A 67 -1.17 0.21 2.20
CA LYS A 67 -0.17 -0.48 1.39
C LYS A 67 -0.80 -0.93 0.08
N ILE A 68 -0.31 -0.37 -1.05
CA ILE A 68 -0.89 -0.49 -2.38
C ILE A 68 0.06 -1.12 -3.41
N ARG A 69 -0.45 -1.33 -4.62
CA ARG A 69 0.30 -1.62 -5.85
C ARG A 69 0.26 -0.40 -6.78
N LEU A 70 0.96 -0.47 -7.92
CA LEU A 70 0.91 0.58 -8.96
C LEU A 70 -0.44 0.61 -9.69
N GLY A 71 -1.24 -0.42 -9.57
CA GLY A 71 -2.52 -0.65 -10.22
C GLY A 71 -2.78 -2.14 -10.32
N ILE A 72 -3.89 -2.52 -10.94
CA ILE A 72 -4.33 -3.90 -11.12
C ILE A 72 -4.58 -4.21 -12.61
N ASP A 73 -4.41 -5.47 -13.00
CA ASP A 73 -4.74 -6.04 -14.31
C ASP A 73 -4.38 -5.13 -15.50
N ASP A 74 -5.35 -4.71 -16.31
CA ASP A 74 -5.15 -3.92 -17.53
C ASP A 74 -5.06 -2.40 -17.26
N GLN A 75 -5.16 -1.95 -16.01
CA GLN A 75 -4.98 -0.54 -15.68
C GLN A 75 -3.63 -0.02 -16.17
N THR A 76 -3.60 1.23 -16.63
CA THR A 76 -2.39 1.98 -16.96
C THR A 76 -1.94 2.73 -15.70
N PRO A 77 -0.85 2.31 -15.01
CA PRO A 77 -0.46 2.86 -13.71
C PRO A 77 -0.20 4.37 -13.74
N GLU A 78 0.30 4.88 -14.86
CA GLU A 78 0.60 6.30 -15.05
C GLU A 78 -0.66 7.20 -14.96
N ASN A 79 -1.83 6.63 -15.25
CA ASN A 79 -3.11 7.32 -15.17
C ASN A 79 -3.82 7.04 -13.84
N THR A 80 -3.89 5.76 -13.44
CA THR A 80 -4.73 5.35 -12.31
C THR A 80 -4.07 5.58 -10.95
N LEU A 81 -2.73 5.49 -10.86
CA LEU A 81 -2.04 5.67 -9.59
C LEU A 81 -2.12 7.10 -9.04
N PRO A 82 -1.93 8.16 -9.85
CA PRO A 82 -2.12 9.53 -9.37
C PRO A 82 -3.51 9.79 -8.82
N GLU A 83 -4.56 9.33 -9.52
CA GLU A 83 -5.95 9.46 -9.07
C GLU A 83 -6.20 8.71 -7.75
N PHE A 84 -5.61 7.52 -7.61
CA PHE A 84 -5.73 6.73 -6.40
C PHE A 84 -5.02 7.37 -5.21
N ILE A 85 -3.83 7.95 -5.42
CA ILE A 85 -3.09 8.66 -4.37
C ILE A 85 -3.81 9.96 -3.99
N ASP A 86 -4.38 10.68 -4.95
CA ASP A 86 -5.18 11.88 -4.68
C ASP A 86 -6.42 11.54 -3.82
N MET A 87 -7.10 10.43 -4.13
CA MET A 87 -8.20 9.91 -3.30
C MET A 87 -7.73 9.59 -1.88
N LEU A 88 -6.58 8.94 -1.69
CA LEU A 88 -6.01 8.66 -0.36
C LEU A 88 -5.73 9.96 0.39
N ASN A 89 -5.09 10.92 -0.27
CA ASN A 89 -4.76 12.23 0.29
C ASN A 89 -6.02 13.00 0.72
N SER A 90 -7.05 13.00 -0.13
CA SER A 90 -8.36 13.60 0.14
C SER A 90 -9.12 12.90 1.26
N SER A 91 -8.91 11.59 1.43
CA SER A 91 -9.43 10.79 2.55
C SER A 91 -8.63 10.93 3.84
N ASN A 92 -7.68 11.88 3.90
CA ASN A 92 -6.79 12.12 5.04
C ASN A 92 -5.84 10.95 5.36
N ILE A 93 -5.50 10.13 4.38
CA ILE A 93 -4.46 9.10 4.48
C ILE A 93 -3.16 9.70 3.94
N LYS A 94 -2.22 10.01 4.84
CA LYS A 94 -0.98 10.74 4.50
C LYS A 94 0.25 9.85 4.38
N HIS A 95 0.16 8.58 4.75
CA HIS A 95 1.24 7.60 4.65
C HIS A 95 0.82 6.43 3.74
N VAL A 96 1.60 6.20 2.70
CA VAL A 96 1.35 5.11 1.75
C VAL A 96 2.61 4.35 1.41
N ILE A 97 2.54 3.02 1.48
CA ILE A 97 3.60 2.12 1.06
C ILE A 97 3.24 1.60 -0.34
N ILE A 98 4.07 1.87 -1.33
CA ILE A 98 3.81 1.49 -2.73
C ILE A 98 4.72 0.34 -3.13
N HIS A 99 4.14 -0.86 -3.34
CA HIS A 99 4.87 -1.93 -4.01
C HIS A 99 4.96 -1.60 -5.51
N ALA A 100 6.16 -1.32 -5.98
CA ALA A 100 6.46 -0.78 -7.31
C ALA A 100 6.21 -1.78 -8.47
N ARG A 101 5.12 -2.56 -8.39
CA ARG A 101 4.63 -3.48 -9.42
C ARG A 101 3.11 -3.42 -9.49
N LYS A 102 2.53 -3.66 -10.66
CA LYS A 102 1.10 -3.97 -10.79
C LYS A 102 0.75 -5.28 -10.07
N ALA A 103 -0.51 -5.44 -9.71
CA ALA A 103 -1.06 -6.73 -9.33
C ALA A 103 -1.89 -7.29 -10.48
N ILE A 104 -1.62 -8.54 -10.87
CA ILE A 104 -2.44 -9.28 -11.83
C ILE A 104 -3.33 -10.22 -11.04
N LEU A 105 -4.63 -9.94 -11.06
CA LEU A 105 -5.61 -10.65 -10.24
C LEU A 105 -5.98 -12.01 -10.83
N GLY A 106 -5.93 -12.13 -12.17
CA GLY A 106 -6.18 -13.39 -12.87
C GLY A 106 -4.90 -14.04 -13.39
N GLY A 107 -4.73 -15.36 -13.18
CA GLY A 107 -3.69 -16.16 -13.85
C GLY A 107 -2.29 -16.12 -13.24
N LEU A 108 -2.01 -15.30 -12.25
CA LEU A 108 -0.72 -15.28 -11.54
C LEU A 108 -0.88 -15.57 -10.05
N SER A 109 -0.12 -16.55 -9.56
CA SER A 109 -0.01 -16.79 -8.12
C SER A 109 0.56 -15.55 -7.38
N PRO A 110 0.35 -15.43 -6.05
CA PRO A 110 0.95 -14.37 -5.25
C PRO A 110 2.48 -14.34 -5.34
N LYS A 111 3.14 -15.49 -5.54
CA LYS A 111 4.60 -15.56 -5.75
C LYS A 111 4.99 -14.94 -7.08
N GLN A 112 4.30 -15.28 -8.15
CA GLN A 112 4.52 -14.74 -9.51
C GLN A 112 4.23 -13.24 -9.56
N ASN A 113 3.20 -12.75 -8.90
CA ASN A 113 2.88 -11.33 -8.76
C ASN A 113 3.97 -10.49 -8.06
N ARG A 114 4.94 -11.12 -7.42
CA ARG A 114 6.11 -10.45 -6.82
C ARG A 114 7.35 -10.49 -7.70
N THR A 115 7.29 -11.14 -8.87
CA THR A 115 8.45 -11.33 -9.73
C THR A 115 8.19 -11.01 -11.20
N ILE A 116 7.03 -11.40 -11.75
CA ILE A 116 6.71 -11.27 -13.18
C ILE A 116 6.37 -9.82 -13.59
N PRO A 117 5.39 -9.11 -12.94
CA PRO A 117 5.15 -7.72 -13.30
C PRO A 117 6.44 -6.89 -13.08
N PRO A 118 6.83 -6.02 -14.04
CA PRO A 118 8.07 -5.26 -13.91
C PRO A 118 8.00 -4.28 -12.74
N LEU A 119 9.18 -3.99 -12.16
CA LEU A 119 9.34 -2.89 -11.20
C LEU A 119 9.33 -1.56 -11.96
N ASN A 120 8.62 -0.57 -11.42
CA ASN A 120 8.64 0.80 -11.91
C ASN A 120 8.85 1.76 -10.72
N TYR A 121 10.10 1.97 -10.33
CA TYR A 121 10.47 2.90 -9.25
C TYR A 121 10.27 4.35 -9.67
N GLU A 122 10.51 4.66 -10.96
CA GLU A 122 10.38 6.03 -11.46
C GLU A 122 8.96 6.58 -11.28
N LEU A 123 7.94 5.73 -11.44
CA LEU A 123 6.56 6.13 -11.18
C LEU A 123 6.34 6.44 -9.69
N VAL A 124 6.94 5.67 -8.78
CA VAL A 124 6.84 5.95 -7.32
C VAL A 124 7.53 7.28 -6.99
N TYR A 125 8.70 7.54 -7.57
CA TYR A 125 9.42 8.80 -7.41
C TYR A 125 8.64 9.98 -7.99
N PHE A 126 7.97 9.77 -9.11
CA PHE A 126 7.09 10.77 -9.71
C PHE A 126 5.90 11.08 -8.78
N MET A 127 5.30 10.06 -8.14
CA MET A 127 4.25 10.29 -7.15
C MET A 127 4.73 11.14 -5.97
N LYS A 128 5.94 10.89 -5.45
CA LYS A 128 6.49 11.72 -4.37
C LYS A 128 6.67 13.18 -4.79
N LYS A 129 7.04 13.44 -6.04
CA LYS A 129 7.15 14.81 -6.55
C LYS A 129 5.80 15.49 -6.71
N GLN A 130 4.76 14.74 -7.10
CA GLN A 130 3.41 15.28 -7.26
C GLN A 130 2.70 15.49 -5.93
N PHE A 131 2.98 14.67 -4.92
CA PHE A 131 2.36 14.71 -3.60
C PHE A 131 3.43 14.87 -2.51
N PRO A 132 4.12 16.02 -2.45
CA PRO A 132 5.27 16.21 -1.56
C PRO A 132 4.90 16.14 -0.07
N GLU A 133 3.65 16.43 0.28
CA GLU A 133 3.12 16.39 1.64
C GLU A 133 2.78 14.96 2.12
N MET A 134 2.69 14.01 1.21
CA MET A 134 2.45 12.60 1.56
C MET A 134 3.76 11.89 1.90
N GLU A 135 3.71 11.08 2.93
CA GLU A 135 4.79 10.15 3.27
C GLU A 135 4.70 8.91 2.36
N ILE A 136 5.57 8.85 1.36
CA ILE A 136 5.61 7.76 0.37
C ILE A 136 6.79 6.84 0.63
N VAL A 137 6.49 5.58 0.89
CA VAL A 137 7.47 4.51 1.14
C VAL A 137 7.53 3.57 -0.06
N LEU A 138 8.71 3.40 -0.63
CA LEU A 138 8.95 2.47 -1.74
C LEU A 138 9.11 1.04 -1.23
N ASN A 139 8.45 0.09 -1.87
CA ASN A 139 8.60 -1.34 -1.62
C ASN A 139 8.75 -2.11 -2.94
N GLY A 140 9.43 -3.25 -2.89
CA GLY A 140 9.54 -4.20 -3.99
C GLY A 140 10.97 -4.35 -4.51
N GLY A 141 11.45 -5.60 -4.60
CA GLY A 141 12.75 -5.94 -5.20
C GLY A 141 13.98 -5.61 -4.34
N LEU A 142 13.86 -4.87 -3.26
CA LEU A 142 14.97 -4.53 -2.36
C LEU A 142 15.43 -5.77 -1.58
N THR A 143 16.69 -6.13 -1.70
CA THR A 143 17.30 -7.34 -1.12
C THR A 143 18.54 -7.06 -0.28
N SER A 144 19.04 -5.82 -0.26
CA SER A 144 20.19 -5.38 0.55
C SER A 144 20.01 -3.94 1.00
N LEU A 145 20.72 -3.54 2.07
CA LEU A 145 20.73 -2.15 2.54
C LEU A 145 21.33 -1.20 1.49
N SER A 146 22.35 -1.64 0.76
CA SER A 146 22.96 -0.82 -0.31
C SER A 146 21.96 -0.44 -1.41
N GLN A 147 21.00 -1.33 -1.74
CA GLN A 147 19.93 -1.03 -2.69
C GLN A 147 18.89 -0.05 -2.16
N CYS A 148 18.84 0.20 -0.86
CA CYS A 148 17.92 1.14 -0.24
C CYS A 148 18.42 2.59 -0.31
N LEU A 149 19.73 2.81 -0.45
CA LEU A 149 20.34 4.14 -0.32
C LEU A 149 19.89 5.11 -1.42
N GLU A 150 19.87 4.66 -2.68
CA GLU A 150 19.43 5.52 -3.78
C GLU A 150 17.93 5.88 -3.66
N PRO A 151 17.00 4.93 -3.50
CA PRO A 151 15.61 5.26 -3.29
C PRO A 151 15.34 6.22 -2.13
N LEU A 152 16.08 6.11 -1.02
CA LEU A 152 15.94 7.00 0.14
C LEU A 152 16.30 8.48 -0.15
N THR A 153 16.98 8.75 -1.25
CA THR A 153 17.20 10.14 -1.70
C THR A 153 15.99 10.75 -2.42
N ARG A 154 14.98 9.93 -2.77
CA ARG A 154 13.86 10.30 -3.65
C ARG A 154 12.47 10.08 -3.06
N VAL A 155 12.36 9.30 -1.97
CA VAL A 155 11.14 9.02 -1.22
C VAL A 155 11.40 9.09 0.28
N ASP A 156 10.35 9.09 1.11
CA ASP A 156 10.46 9.26 2.57
C ASP A 156 10.94 8.00 3.29
N GLY A 157 10.81 6.85 2.64
CA GLY A 157 11.22 5.58 3.23
C GLY A 157 11.25 4.45 2.24
N VAL A 158 11.83 3.33 2.67
CA VAL A 158 11.85 2.07 1.92
C VAL A 158 11.39 0.91 2.81
N MET A 159 10.63 0.00 2.25
CA MET A 159 10.22 -1.23 2.93
C MET A 159 10.93 -2.43 2.33
N VAL A 160 11.81 -3.06 3.10
CA VAL A 160 12.39 -4.37 2.79
C VAL A 160 11.42 -5.45 3.28
N GLY A 161 11.04 -6.36 2.40
CA GLY A 161 10.09 -7.43 2.71
C GLY A 161 10.79 -8.77 2.94
N ARG A 162 10.73 -9.64 1.94
CA ARG A 162 11.21 -11.04 2.00
C ARG A 162 12.69 -11.18 2.38
N ALA A 163 13.54 -10.26 1.96
CA ALA A 163 14.95 -10.30 2.29
C ALA A 163 15.18 -10.20 3.81
N ALA A 164 14.48 -9.30 4.50
CA ALA A 164 14.57 -9.18 5.96
C ALA A 164 14.07 -10.44 6.69
N TYR A 165 13.06 -11.12 6.15
CA TYR A 165 12.56 -12.40 6.69
C TYR A 165 13.56 -13.56 6.45
N GLN A 166 14.18 -13.61 5.24
CA GLN A 166 15.11 -14.66 4.86
C GLN A 166 16.49 -14.47 5.47
N SER A 167 16.90 -13.23 5.71
CA SER A 167 18.20 -12.84 6.24
C SER A 167 18.01 -11.72 7.28
N PRO A 168 17.58 -12.05 8.53
CA PRO A 168 17.26 -11.05 9.55
C PRO A 168 18.48 -10.18 9.98
N GLN A 169 19.69 -10.56 9.57
CA GLN A 169 20.93 -9.84 9.82
C GLN A 169 21.27 -8.79 8.73
N LEU A 170 20.32 -8.53 7.84
CA LEU A 170 20.49 -7.64 6.69
C LEU A 170 20.84 -6.22 7.15
#